data_67f4f6d1632208e5bed203bb2256f80c
#
_entry.id   67f4f6d1632208e5bed203bb2256f80c
#
_cell.length_a   1.000
_cell.length_b   1.000
_cell.length_c   1.000
_cell.angle_alpha   90.00
_cell.angle_beta   90.00
_cell.angle_gamma   90.00
#
_symmetry.space_group_name_H-M   'P 1'
#
loop_
_entity.id
_entity.type
_entity.pdbx_description
1 polymer ?
#
loop_
_entity_poly.entity_id
_entity_poly.type
_entity_poly.pdbx_seq_one_letter_code
_entity_poly.pdbx_strand_id
1 'polypeptide(L)'
;MQTNEIQELLLDTIPAWHYWFARPFKRMLNDGVSLDMYYCIQSMRRSGHPMTMTELANFARMPKQQMSKLVDRLVDGGFAERLSDPDDRRVIRLRATAKADEYIAAFFEKDAAEYREFFEQLDKEELDPFCEALRTIHDTFDEQRKRMIAQGKMPECPPPRKRGGKCQ
;
A
#
# COMPACT_ATOMS: atom_id res chain seq x y z
N MET A 1 2.41 -21.76 19.39
CA MET A 1 3.03 -20.41 19.47
C MET A 1 2.08 -19.51 20.26
N GLN A 2 2.54 -18.94 21.37
CA GLN A 2 1.68 -18.09 22.20
C GLN A 2 1.57 -16.71 21.57
N THR A 3 0.45 -16.03 21.80
CA THR A 3 0.18 -14.67 21.23
C THR A 3 1.32 -13.67 21.54
N ASN A 4 1.92 -13.79 22.73
CA ASN A 4 3.04 -12.93 23.14
C ASN A 4 4.29 -13.12 22.28
N GLU A 5 4.64 -14.37 21.95
CA GLU A 5 5.79 -14.70 21.11
C GLU A 5 5.66 -14.13 19.67
N ILE A 6 4.44 -14.18 19.11
CA ILE A 6 4.17 -13.55 17.80
C ILE A 6 4.31 -12.03 17.89
N GLN A 7 3.81 -11.44 18.97
CA GLN A 7 3.89 -9.99 19.17
C GLN A 7 5.33 -9.51 19.34
N GLU A 8 6.13 -10.22 20.10
CA GLU A 8 7.57 -9.93 20.27
C GLU A 8 8.29 -10.00 18.93
N LEU A 9 8.12 -11.09 18.17
CA LEU A 9 8.73 -11.25 16.86
C LEU A 9 8.33 -10.14 15.88
N LEU A 10 7.07 -9.73 15.87
CA LEU A 10 6.62 -8.62 15.04
C LEU A 10 7.27 -7.29 15.45
N LEU A 11 7.34 -6.99 16.74
CA LEU A 11 7.95 -5.75 17.23
C LEU A 11 9.45 -5.68 16.92
N ASP A 12 10.14 -6.81 16.99
CA ASP A 12 11.57 -6.88 16.66
C ASP A 12 11.82 -6.81 15.16
N THR A 13 10.90 -7.35 14.34
CA THR A 13 11.03 -7.35 12.88
C THR A 13 10.76 -5.98 12.27
N ILE A 14 9.83 -5.17 12.82
CA ILE A 14 9.42 -3.88 12.24
C ILE A 14 10.60 -2.92 12.01
N PRO A 15 11.53 -2.68 12.96
CA PRO A 15 12.68 -1.79 12.73
C PRO A 15 13.60 -2.27 11.61
N ALA A 16 13.90 -3.57 11.56
CA ALA A 16 14.73 -4.17 10.51
C ALA A 16 14.05 -4.06 9.14
N TRP A 17 12.76 -4.38 9.06
CA TRP A 17 11.96 -4.18 7.85
C TRP A 17 11.95 -2.73 7.37
N HIS A 18 11.80 -1.79 8.30
CA HIS A 18 11.83 -0.36 7.97
C HIS A 18 13.19 0.05 7.40
N TYR A 19 14.28 -0.41 7.99
CA TYR A 19 15.62 -0.09 7.55
C TYR A 19 15.94 -0.68 6.17
N TRP A 20 15.75 -1.98 5.99
CA TRP A 20 16.18 -2.72 4.80
C TRP A 20 15.21 -2.60 3.61
N PHE A 21 13.91 -2.41 3.86
CA PHE A 21 12.91 -2.43 2.78
C PHE A 21 12.09 -1.14 2.66
N ALA A 22 11.53 -0.62 3.74
CA ALA A 22 10.61 0.50 3.62
C ALA A 22 11.31 1.83 3.28
N ARG A 23 12.48 2.08 3.83
CA ARG A 23 13.26 3.29 3.51
C ARG A 23 13.82 3.27 2.09
N PRO A 24 14.50 2.20 1.63
CA PRO A 24 14.91 2.07 0.23
C PRO A 24 13.71 2.22 -0.72
N PHE A 25 12.62 1.50 -0.48
CA PHE A 25 11.41 1.60 -1.29
C PHE A 25 10.92 3.05 -1.42
N LYS A 26 10.89 3.80 -0.32
CA LYS A 26 10.48 5.21 -0.36
C LYS A 26 11.41 6.07 -1.23
N ARG A 27 12.72 5.77 -1.29
CA ARG A 27 13.67 6.47 -2.16
C ARG A 27 13.48 6.15 -3.64
N MET A 28 12.96 4.95 -3.96
CA MET A 28 12.66 4.56 -5.34
C MET A 28 11.47 5.30 -5.93
N LEU A 29 10.57 5.83 -5.09
CA LEU A 29 9.41 6.59 -5.55
C LEU A 29 9.88 7.89 -6.21
N ASN A 30 9.44 8.13 -7.44
CA ASN A 30 9.77 9.29 -8.27
C ASN A 30 8.51 9.95 -8.84
N ASP A 31 8.67 10.89 -9.76
CA ASP A 31 7.57 11.58 -10.47
C ASP A 31 6.53 12.23 -9.54
N GLY A 32 6.95 12.64 -8.35
CA GLY A 32 6.08 13.25 -7.35
C GLY A 32 5.12 12.26 -6.67
N VAL A 33 5.27 10.96 -6.91
CA VAL A 33 4.48 9.92 -6.26
C VAL A 33 4.95 9.73 -4.83
N SER A 34 4.06 9.97 -3.87
CA SER A 34 4.29 9.66 -2.45
C SER A 34 3.94 8.20 -2.14
N LEU A 35 4.39 7.72 -0.99
CA LEU A 35 4.05 6.37 -0.52
C LEU A 35 2.53 6.14 -0.44
N ASP A 36 1.78 7.15 0.01
CA ASP A 36 0.32 7.08 0.08
C ASP A 36 -0.31 7.01 -1.33
N MET A 37 0.23 7.76 -2.29
CA MET A 37 -0.20 7.67 -3.70
C MET A 37 0.07 6.28 -4.27
N TYR A 38 1.26 5.73 -4.00
CA TYR A 38 1.61 4.37 -4.42
C TYR A 38 0.62 3.34 -3.86
N TYR A 39 0.27 3.42 -2.58
CA TYR A 39 -0.72 2.51 -1.98
C TYR A 39 -2.09 2.65 -2.62
N CYS A 40 -2.54 3.87 -2.94
CA CYS A 40 -3.79 4.08 -3.66
C CYS A 40 -3.76 3.51 -5.07
N ILE A 41 -2.68 3.70 -5.81
CA ILE A 41 -2.48 3.11 -7.16
C ILE A 41 -2.59 1.59 -7.07
N GLN A 42 -1.83 0.97 -6.18
CA GLN A 42 -1.85 -0.48 -6.01
C GLN A 42 -3.23 -1.00 -5.58
N SER A 43 -3.95 -0.25 -4.75
CA SER A 43 -5.31 -0.61 -4.34
C SER A 43 -6.28 -0.62 -5.51
N MET A 44 -6.27 0.42 -6.32
CA MET A 44 -7.12 0.52 -7.51
C MET A 44 -6.78 -0.56 -8.55
N ARG A 45 -5.50 -0.87 -8.74
CA ARG A 45 -5.06 -1.93 -9.66
C ARG A 45 -5.53 -3.33 -9.22
N ARG A 46 -5.49 -3.60 -7.90
CA ARG A 46 -5.82 -4.92 -7.34
C ARG A 46 -7.31 -5.13 -7.07
N SER A 47 -8.13 -4.07 -7.12
CA SER A 47 -9.56 -4.16 -6.82
C SER A 47 -10.35 -4.95 -7.86
N GLY A 48 -9.89 -4.97 -9.11
CA GLY A 48 -10.59 -5.59 -10.23
C GLY A 48 -11.83 -4.79 -10.71
N HIS A 49 -12.17 -3.70 -10.03
CA HIS A 49 -13.27 -2.80 -10.38
C HIS A 49 -12.96 -1.35 -9.99
N PRO A 50 -13.62 -0.36 -10.61
CA PRO A 50 -13.49 1.03 -10.19
C PRO A 50 -13.99 1.23 -8.76
N MET A 51 -13.14 1.82 -7.89
CA MET A 51 -13.40 1.99 -6.46
C MET A 51 -14.09 3.33 -6.18
N THR A 52 -15.01 3.35 -5.23
CA THR A 52 -15.50 4.61 -4.67
C THR A 52 -14.44 5.28 -3.79
N MET A 53 -14.60 6.60 -3.54
CA MET A 53 -13.76 7.34 -2.61
C MET A 53 -13.74 6.70 -1.20
N THR A 54 -14.88 6.18 -0.77
CA THR A 54 -15.03 5.55 0.55
C THR A 54 -14.28 4.21 0.61
N GLU A 55 -14.40 3.38 -0.41
CA GLU A 55 -13.67 2.11 -0.51
C GLU A 55 -12.16 2.36 -0.49
N LEU A 56 -11.68 3.33 -1.29
CA LEU A 56 -10.26 3.66 -1.35
C LEU A 56 -9.74 4.22 -0.01
N ALA A 57 -10.51 5.09 0.65
CA ALA A 57 -10.16 5.65 1.97
C ALA A 57 -10.08 4.56 3.05
N ASN A 58 -11.03 3.63 3.06
CA ASN A 58 -11.04 2.50 3.98
C ASN A 58 -9.85 1.56 3.71
N PHE A 59 -9.59 1.26 2.44
CA PHE A 59 -8.48 0.40 2.04
C PHE A 59 -7.13 1.00 2.45
N ALA A 60 -6.92 2.29 2.19
CA ALA A 60 -5.70 3.00 2.57
C ALA A 60 -5.64 3.35 4.08
N ARG A 61 -6.69 3.05 4.85
CA ARG A 61 -6.84 3.47 6.25
C ARG A 61 -6.60 4.96 6.46
N MET A 62 -7.16 5.76 5.59
CA MET A 62 -6.94 7.20 5.53
C MET A 62 -8.25 7.98 5.71
N PRO A 63 -8.26 9.10 6.46
CA PRO A 63 -9.43 9.97 6.57
C PRO A 63 -9.90 10.47 5.20
N LYS A 64 -11.23 10.54 4.97
CA LYS A 64 -11.81 10.97 3.69
C LYS A 64 -11.28 12.34 3.21
N GLN A 65 -11.04 13.28 4.11
CA GLN A 65 -10.51 14.60 3.75
C GLN A 65 -9.09 14.54 3.18
N GLN A 66 -8.24 13.66 3.74
CA GLN A 66 -6.89 13.43 3.21
C GLN A 66 -6.97 12.67 1.88
N MET A 67 -7.88 11.71 1.78
CA MET A 67 -8.11 10.94 0.55
C MET A 67 -8.51 11.84 -0.62
N SER A 68 -9.39 12.83 -0.42
CA SER A 68 -9.78 13.75 -1.49
C SER A 68 -8.58 14.47 -2.10
N LYS A 69 -7.71 15.05 -1.26
CA LYS A 69 -6.48 15.73 -1.71
C LYS A 69 -5.51 14.78 -2.42
N LEU A 70 -5.44 13.55 -1.95
CA LEU A 70 -4.57 12.53 -2.53
C LEU A 70 -5.08 12.12 -3.92
N VAL A 71 -6.39 11.91 -4.05
CA VAL A 71 -7.04 11.59 -5.32
C VAL A 71 -6.90 12.74 -6.32
N ASP A 72 -7.05 13.99 -5.89
CA ASP A 72 -6.81 15.15 -6.77
C ASP A 72 -5.39 15.08 -7.36
N ARG A 73 -4.38 14.85 -6.52
CA ARG A 73 -2.99 14.68 -6.98
C ARG A 73 -2.78 13.49 -7.91
N LEU A 74 -3.46 12.37 -7.65
CA LEU A 74 -3.41 11.19 -8.52
C LEU A 74 -4.02 11.46 -9.89
N VAL A 75 -5.13 12.19 -9.94
CA VAL A 75 -5.81 12.57 -11.18
C VAL A 75 -4.98 13.61 -11.94
N ASP A 76 -4.51 14.65 -11.27
CA ASP A 76 -3.66 15.69 -11.85
C ASP A 76 -2.35 15.10 -12.41
N GLY A 77 -1.79 14.12 -11.71
CA GLY A 77 -0.62 13.36 -12.15
C GLY A 77 -0.91 12.35 -13.26
N GLY A 78 -2.18 12.13 -13.61
CA GLY A 78 -2.60 11.18 -14.64
C GLY A 78 -2.51 9.71 -14.20
N PHE A 79 -2.37 9.42 -12.91
CA PHE A 79 -2.30 8.05 -12.36
C PHE A 79 -3.68 7.45 -12.06
N ALA A 80 -4.70 8.28 -11.92
CA ALA A 80 -6.07 7.87 -11.71
C ALA A 80 -7.03 8.68 -12.58
N GLU A 81 -8.17 8.09 -12.89
CA GLU A 81 -9.29 8.76 -13.55
C GLU A 81 -10.55 8.65 -12.72
N ARG A 82 -11.41 9.66 -12.88
CA ARG A 82 -12.75 9.70 -12.27
C ARG A 82 -13.78 9.22 -13.28
N LEU A 83 -14.60 8.28 -12.85
CA LEU A 83 -15.69 7.72 -13.63
C LEU A 83 -17.02 8.01 -12.93
N SER A 84 -18.06 8.33 -13.69
CA SER A 84 -19.42 8.36 -13.15
C SER A 84 -19.88 6.93 -12.87
N ASP A 85 -20.55 6.74 -11.74
CA ASP A 85 -21.22 5.47 -11.47
C ASP A 85 -22.39 5.28 -12.45
N PRO A 86 -22.55 4.08 -13.03
CA PRO A 86 -23.63 3.83 -13.99
C PRO A 86 -25.02 3.91 -13.35
N ASP A 87 -25.16 3.59 -12.08
CA ASP A 87 -26.43 3.52 -11.36
C ASP A 87 -26.75 4.81 -10.60
N ASP A 88 -25.74 5.55 -10.12
CA ASP A 88 -25.91 6.82 -9.43
C ASP A 88 -24.84 7.84 -9.85
N ARG A 89 -25.24 8.81 -10.65
CA ARG A 89 -24.36 9.90 -11.14
C ARG A 89 -23.75 10.79 -10.06
N ARG A 90 -24.24 10.68 -8.81
CA ARG A 90 -23.67 11.40 -7.65
C ARG A 90 -22.44 10.68 -7.09
N VAL A 91 -22.28 9.42 -7.43
CA VAL A 91 -21.16 8.59 -6.99
C VAL A 91 -20.05 8.68 -8.02
N ILE A 92 -18.87 9.06 -7.57
CA ILE A 92 -17.65 9.05 -8.38
C ILE A 92 -16.85 7.79 -8.04
N ARG A 93 -16.47 7.07 -9.08
CA ARG A 93 -15.55 5.93 -8.99
C ARG A 93 -14.19 6.32 -9.52
N LEU A 94 -13.17 5.63 -9.01
CA LEU A 94 -11.77 5.86 -9.32
C LEU A 94 -11.19 4.59 -9.93
N ARG A 95 -10.41 4.76 -10.98
CA ARG A 95 -9.69 3.67 -11.64
C ARG A 95 -8.25 4.11 -11.91
N ALA A 96 -7.30 3.18 -11.75
CA ALA A 96 -5.92 3.38 -12.17
C ALA A 96 -5.87 3.48 -13.71
N THR A 97 -4.99 4.34 -14.22
CA THR A 97 -4.77 4.55 -15.66
C THR A 97 -3.64 3.65 -16.18
N ALA A 98 -3.48 3.59 -17.52
CA ALA A 98 -2.33 2.93 -18.14
C ALA A 98 -0.99 3.53 -17.64
N LYS A 99 -0.91 4.85 -17.41
CA LYS A 99 0.27 5.48 -16.82
C LYS A 99 0.60 4.92 -15.44
N ALA A 100 -0.41 4.61 -14.64
CA ALA A 100 -0.21 3.97 -13.33
C ALA A 100 0.34 2.55 -13.47
N ASP A 101 -0.13 1.80 -14.47
CA ASP A 101 0.37 0.46 -14.77
C ASP A 101 1.82 0.49 -15.24
N GLU A 102 2.16 1.40 -16.16
CA GLU A 102 3.52 1.64 -16.65
C GLU A 102 4.46 2.06 -15.51
N TYR A 103 4.01 2.97 -14.64
CA TYR A 103 4.77 3.41 -13.48
C TYR A 103 5.13 2.25 -12.55
N ILE A 104 4.15 1.37 -12.26
CA ILE A 104 4.38 0.20 -11.42
C ILE A 104 5.28 -0.84 -12.13
N ALA A 105 5.08 -1.07 -13.42
CA ALA A 105 5.91 -1.99 -14.20
C ALA A 105 7.40 -1.56 -14.19
N ALA A 106 7.66 -0.26 -14.30
CA ALA A 106 9.01 0.30 -14.24
C ALA A 106 9.76 0.00 -12.93
N PHE A 107 9.05 -0.27 -11.82
CA PHE A 107 9.70 -0.72 -10.58
C PHE A 107 10.27 -2.14 -10.70
N PHE A 108 9.64 -3.00 -11.48
CA PHE A 108 10.10 -4.37 -11.68
C PHE A 108 11.23 -4.45 -12.72
N GLU A 109 11.29 -3.46 -13.63
CA GLU A 109 12.33 -3.38 -14.66
C GLU A 109 13.58 -2.66 -14.15
N LYS A 110 13.41 -1.70 -13.24
CA LYS A 110 14.54 -1.07 -12.58
C LYS A 110 15.29 -2.11 -11.77
N ASP A 111 16.56 -2.26 -12.10
CA ASP A 111 17.49 -2.99 -11.26
C ASP A 111 17.25 -2.59 -9.80
N ALA A 112 16.91 -3.58 -8.97
CA ALA A 112 16.62 -3.36 -7.56
C ALA A 112 17.88 -2.97 -6.76
N ALA A 113 18.68 -2.05 -7.30
CA ALA A 113 19.94 -1.59 -6.71
C ALA A 113 19.78 -1.17 -5.25
N GLU A 114 18.60 -0.59 -4.92
CA GLU A 114 18.26 -0.19 -3.55
C GLU A 114 18.16 -1.36 -2.56
N TYR A 115 17.91 -2.58 -3.07
CA TYR A 115 17.83 -3.80 -2.27
C TYR A 115 19.04 -4.71 -2.43
N ARG A 116 19.93 -4.39 -3.38
CA ARG A 116 21.08 -5.22 -3.74
C ARG A 116 21.99 -5.46 -2.53
N GLU A 117 22.29 -4.40 -1.77
CA GLU A 117 23.13 -4.50 -0.57
C GLU A 117 22.63 -5.56 0.42
N PHE A 118 21.30 -5.67 0.59
CA PHE A 118 20.71 -6.67 1.45
C PHE A 118 20.83 -8.07 0.84
N PHE A 119 20.47 -8.24 -0.43
CA PHE A 119 20.44 -9.56 -1.06
C PHE A 119 21.83 -10.12 -1.37
N GLU A 120 22.82 -9.28 -1.62
CA GLU A 120 24.21 -9.70 -1.83
C GLU A 120 24.89 -10.20 -0.55
N GLN A 121 24.33 -9.88 0.62
CA GLN A 121 24.83 -10.38 1.91
C GLN A 121 24.25 -11.75 2.27
N LEU A 122 23.20 -12.20 1.59
CA LEU A 122 22.57 -13.50 1.83
C LEU A 122 23.19 -14.56 0.92
N ASP A 123 23.59 -15.68 1.50
CA ASP A 123 23.89 -16.85 0.68
C ASP A 123 22.61 -17.55 0.19
N LYS A 124 22.76 -18.56 -0.66
CA LYS A 124 21.62 -19.26 -1.23
C LYS A 124 20.79 -20.00 -0.17
N GLU A 125 21.43 -20.48 0.87
CA GLU A 125 20.79 -21.24 1.94
C GLU A 125 19.94 -20.33 2.84
N GLU A 126 20.27 -19.04 2.90
CA GLU A 126 19.50 -17.99 3.58
C GLU A 126 18.43 -17.37 2.69
N LEU A 127 18.75 -17.16 1.41
CA LEU A 127 17.85 -16.49 0.45
C LEU A 127 16.59 -17.31 0.15
N ASP A 128 16.72 -18.61 -0.03
CA ASP A 128 15.57 -19.47 -0.36
C ASP A 128 14.52 -19.48 0.77
N PRO A 129 14.87 -19.71 2.05
CA PRO A 129 13.91 -19.59 3.16
C PRO A 129 13.35 -18.19 3.34
N PHE A 130 14.14 -17.16 3.10
CA PHE A 130 13.67 -15.77 3.17
C PHE A 130 12.59 -15.49 2.11
N CYS A 131 12.81 -15.91 0.87
CA CYS A 131 11.83 -15.78 -0.20
C CYS A 131 10.54 -16.55 0.09
N GLU A 132 10.63 -17.74 0.65
CA GLU A 132 9.48 -18.56 1.04
C GLU A 132 8.68 -17.90 2.17
N ALA A 133 9.36 -17.36 3.17
CA ALA A 133 8.73 -16.59 4.24
C ALA A 133 8.00 -15.36 3.71
N LEU A 134 8.59 -14.61 2.77
CA LEU A 134 7.94 -13.47 2.13
C LEU A 134 6.69 -13.87 1.36
N ARG A 135 6.72 -14.98 0.61
CA ARG A 135 5.53 -15.50 -0.09
C ARG A 135 4.44 -15.84 0.91
N THR A 136 4.77 -16.55 1.97
CA THR A 136 3.83 -16.92 3.03
C THR A 136 3.18 -15.69 3.67
N ILE A 137 3.95 -14.66 3.99
CA ILE A 137 3.46 -13.39 4.54
C ILE A 137 2.52 -12.70 3.53
N HIS A 138 2.95 -12.60 2.27
CA HIS A 138 2.16 -11.99 1.19
C HIS A 138 0.81 -12.70 1.03
N ASP A 139 0.80 -14.02 0.92
CA ASP A 139 -0.39 -14.81 0.69
C ASP A 139 -1.34 -14.75 1.90
N THR A 140 -0.79 -14.78 3.11
CA THR A 140 -1.56 -14.59 4.33
C THR A 140 -2.26 -13.23 4.37
N PHE A 141 -1.58 -12.16 4.01
CA PHE A 141 -2.18 -10.82 3.95
C PHE A 141 -3.22 -10.71 2.84
N ASP A 142 -2.98 -11.31 1.68
CA ASP A 142 -3.93 -11.30 0.57
C ASP A 142 -5.21 -12.07 0.92
N GLU A 143 -5.10 -13.25 1.54
CA GLU A 143 -6.25 -14.02 2.02
C GLU A 143 -7.03 -13.29 3.12
N GLN A 144 -6.35 -12.67 4.08
CA GLN A 144 -7.03 -11.86 5.10
C GLN A 144 -7.78 -10.69 4.46
N ARG A 145 -7.18 -10.01 3.48
CA ARG A 145 -7.83 -8.94 2.73
C ARG A 145 -9.09 -9.42 2.03
N LYS A 146 -9.02 -10.55 1.31
CA LYS A 146 -10.19 -11.16 0.64
C LYS A 146 -11.31 -11.49 1.63
N ARG A 147 -10.97 -12.07 2.78
CA ARG A 147 -11.93 -12.37 3.85
C ARG A 147 -12.61 -11.13 4.41
N MET A 148 -11.85 -10.06 4.63
CA MET A 148 -12.41 -8.79 5.12
C MET A 148 -13.37 -8.16 4.10
N ILE A 149 -13.02 -8.19 2.82
CA ILE A 149 -13.89 -7.71 1.74
C ILE A 149 -15.19 -8.55 1.69
N ALA A 150 -15.08 -9.87 1.69
CA ALA A 150 -16.23 -10.77 1.65
C ALA A 150 -17.18 -10.62 2.85
N GLN A 151 -16.67 -10.21 4.02
CA GLN A 151 -17.45 -9.97 5.24
C GLN A 151 -18.01 -8.55 5.33
N GLY A 152 -17.75 -7.68 4.36
CA GLY A 152 -18.10 -6.25 4.43
C GLY A 152 -17.37 -5.50 5.56
N LYS A 153 -16.39 -6.14 6.19
CA LYS A 153 -15.58 -5.59 7.29
C LYS A 153 -14.34 -4.91 6.73
N MET A 154 -14.52 -3.91 5.87
CA MET A 154 -13.42 -2.99 5.61
C MET A 154 -13.12 -2.27 6.93
N PRO A 155 -11.85 -2.25 7.39
CA PRO A 155 -11.53 -1.55 8.64
C PRO A 155 -11.93 -0.08 8.50
N GLU A 156 -12.75 0.39 9.44
CA GLU A 156 -13.05 1.82 9.53
C GLU A 156 -11.73 2.59 9.71
N CYS A 157 -11.60 3.69 8.98
CA CYS A 157 -10.45 4.55 9.15
C CYS A 157 -10.42 5.08 10.59
N PRO A 158 -9.34 4.88 11.35
CA PRO A 158 -9.24 5.44 12.68
C PRO A 158 -9.43 6.96 12.60
N PRO A 159 -10.12 7.58 13.57
CA PRO A 159 -10.30 9.02 13.60
C PRO A 159 -8.93 9.72 13.57
N PRO A 160 -8.81 10.89 12.95
CA PRO A 160 -7.56 11.62 12.89
C PRO A 160 -7.02 11.82 14.31
N ARG A 161 -5.77 11.45 14.53
CA ARG A 161 -5.12 11.76 15.82
C ARG A 161 -5.24 13.27 16.03
N LYS A 162 -5.90 13.68 17.12
CA LYS A 162 -5.88 15.08 17.55
C LYS A 162 -4.41 15.46 17.66
N ARG A 163 -3.97 16.42 16.87
CA ARG A 163 -2.64 17.00 17.03
C ARG A 163 -2.57 17.49 18.47
N GLY A 164 -1.76 16.82 19.29
CA GLY A 164 -1.53 17.18 20.68
C GLY A 164 -1.18 18.64 20.75
N GLY A 165 -1.81 19.33 21.69
CA GLY A 165 -1.52 20.72 21.98
C GLY A 165 -0.02 20.92 22.21
N LYS A 166 0.45 22.09 21.84
CA LYS A 166 1.81 22.56 22.05
C LYS A 166 2.23 22.25 23.49
N CYS A 167 3.34 21.53 23.66
CA CYS A 167 4.11 21.62 24.89
C CYS A 167 4.53 23.07 25.05
N GLN A 168 4.04 23.69 26.10
CA GLN A 168 4.64 24.89 26.67
C GLN A 168 5.90 24.50 27.42
#